data_99a207e30568a7bb19a9d25c39b81d72
#
_entry.id   99a207e30568a7bb19a9d25c39b81d72
#
_cell.length_a   1.000
_cell.length_b   1.000
_cell.length_c   1.000
_cell.angle_alpha   90.00
_cell.angle_beta   90.00
_cell.angle_gamma   90.00
#
_symmetry.space_group_name_H-M   'P 1'
#
loop_
_entity.id
_entity.type
_entity.pdbx_description
1 polymer ?
#
loop_
_entity_poly.entity_id
_entity_poly.type
_entity_poly.pdbx_seq_one_letter_code
_entity_poly.pdbx_strand_id
1 'polypeptide(L)'
;MSNINEGKISEEKNFVPLIVFFLGMCLVGFIAYKTDTHEKWQRRTTVQLNVSIYGERIKNEITNGFAITDALKQILISENGKISQFDMIAENLISDSIESVQLAPDGVVTDIYPAEGNEAGKIDLLHDKDRGRISCYARDNHTIITQEPFELKQNGYGIAVRDPIYLNDENGQEYFW
;
A
#
# COMPACT_ATOMS: atom_id res chain seq x y z
N MET A 1 -39.81 -32.73 74.01
CA MET A 1 -38.45 -32.49 73.42
C MET A 1 -38.41 -32.96 71.99
N SER A 2 -39.15 -32.36 71.07
CA SER A 2 -39.10 -32.80 69.59
C SER A 2 -39.31 -31.67 68.56
N ASN A 3 -39.07 -30.40 68.89
CA ASN A 3 -39.31 -29.29 67.93
C ASN A 3 -38.05 -28.50 67.47
N ILE A 4 -36.86 -28.96 67.84
CA ILE A 4 -35.60 -28.23 67.44
C ILE A 4 -34.95 -28.80 66.16
N ASN A 5 -35.34 -29.98 65.71
CA ASN A 5 -34.67 -30.63 64.55
C ASN A 5 -35.33 -30.36 63.19
N GLU A 6 -36.61 -30.00 63.12
CA GLU A 6 -37.31 -29.77 61.88
C GLU A 6 -36.97 -28.41 61.25
N GLY A 7 -36.71 -27.37 62.03
CA GLY A 7 -36.32 -26.05 61.54
C GLY A 7 -34.95 -26.04 60.84
N LYS A 8 -34.02 -26.84 61.38
CA LYS A 8 -32.65 -26.89 60.88
C LYS A 8 -32.51 -27.61 59.50
N ILE A 9 -33.37 -28.62 59.25
CA ILE A 9 -33.41 -29.37 58.01
C ILE A 9 -34.10 -28.57 56.87
N SER A 10 -35.04 -27.68 57.23
CA SER A 10 -35.74 -26.81 56.32
C SER A 10 -34.81 -25.67 55.74
N GLU A 11 -33.98 -25.10 56.63
CA GLU A 11 -33.01 -24.06 56.19
C GLU A 11 -31.89 -24.64 55.27
N GLU A 12 -31.38 -25.82 55.59
CA GLU A 12 -30.38 -26.48 54.76
C GLU A 12 -30.89 -26.82 53.33
N LYS A 13 -32.16 -27.23 53.18
CA LYS A 13 -32.77 -27.55 51.87
C LYS A 13 -32.93 -26.36 50.95
N ASN A 14 -33.09 -25.15 51.49
CA ASN A 14 -33.25 -23.94 50.72
C ASN A 14 -31.91 -23.35 50.25
N PHE A 15 -30.78 -23.73 50.85
CA PHE A 15 -29.46 -23.24 50.52
C PHE A 15 -28.85 -23.95 49.26
N VAL A 16 -29.15 -25.22 49.11
CA VAL A 16 -28.61 -26.01 47.97
C VAL A 16 -29.07 -25.48 46.61
N PRO A 17 -30.37 -25.20 46.34
CA PRO A 17 -30.80 -24.61 45.10
C PRO A 17 -30.18 -23.25 44.81
N LEU A 18 -29.95 -22.43 45.84
CA LEU A 18 -29.35 -21.12 45.74
C LEU A 18 -27.87 -21.21 45.31
N ILE A 19 -27.11 -22.14 45.89
CA ILE A 19 -25.72 -22.41 45.52
C ILE A 19 -25.63 -22.89 44.07
N VAL A 20 -26.50 -23.83 43.65
CA VAL A 20 -26.54 -24.36 42.29
C VAL A 20 -26.85 -23.22 41.30
N PHE A 21 -27.79 -22.33 41.63
CA PHE A 21 -28.13 -21.18 40.79
C PHE A 21 -26.93 -20.23 40.62
N PHE A 22 -26.23 -19.87 41.70
CA PHE A 22 -25.05 -19.01 41.60
C PHE A 22 -23.89 -19.67 40.86
N LEU A 23 -23.65 -20.97 41.05
CA LEU A 23 -22.66 -21.71 40.29
C LEU A 23 -22.99 -21.73 38.77
N GLY A 24 -24.27 -21.96 38.45
CA GLY A 24 -24.74 -21.91 37.05
C GLY A 24 -24.53 -20.52 36.42
N MET A 25 -24.87 -19.45 37.17
CA MET A 25 -24.69 -18.08 36.69
C MET A 25 -23.20 -17.72 36.51
N CYS A 26 -22.32 -18.15 37.40
CA CYS A 26 -20.87 -17.99 37.28
C CYS A 26 -20.32 -18.73 36.05
N LEU A 27 -20.80 -19.94 35.81
CA LEU A 27 -20.38 -20.75 34.66
C LEU A 27 -20.79 -20.10 33.34
N VAL A 28 -22.03 -19.62 33.23
CA VAL A 28 -22.52 -18.88 32.03
C VAL A 28 -21.73 -17.59 31.83
N GLY A 29 -21.52 -16.82 32.91
CA GLY A 29 -20.72 -15.61 32.87
C GLY A 29 -19.26 -15.87 32.42
N PHE A 30 -18.67 -16.95 32.91
CA PHE A 30 -17.32 -17.35 32.50
C PHE A 30 -17.24 -17.75 31.03
N ILE A 31 -18.22 -18.52 30.54
CA ILE A 31 -18.30 -18.90 29.11
C ILE A 31 -18.46 -17.65 28.24
N ALA A 32 -19.40 -16.76 28.59
CA ALA A 32 -19.64 -15.52 27.86
C ALA A 32 -18.37 -14.64 27.79
N TYR A 33 -17.68 -14.48 28.94
CA TYR A 33 -16.42 -13.75 29.01
C TYR A 33 -15.32 -14.36 28.13
N LYS A 34 -15.18 -15.68 28.17
CA LYS A 34 -14.20 -16.40 27.32
C LYS A 34 -14.51 -16.23 25.84
N THR A 35 -15.78 -16.32 25.43
CA THR A 35 -16.21 -16.18 24.04
C THR A 35 -15.95 -14.76 23.53
N ASP A 36 -16.35 -13.73 24.29
CA ASP A 36 -16.13 -12.32 23.93
C ASP A 36 -14.63 -12.00 23.78
N THR A 37 -13.82 -12.50 24.71
CA THR A 37 -12.37 -12.29 24.66
C THR A 37 -11.74 -12.99 23.44
N HIS A 38 -12.20 -14.19 23.11
CA HIS A 38 -11.70 -14.94 21.95
C HIS A 38 -12.08 -14.28 20.63
N GLU A 39 -13.31 -13.79 20.47
CA GLU A 39 -13.74 -13.04 19.30
C GLU A 39 -12.95 -11.74 19.11
N LYS A 40 -12.73 -10.97 20.17
CA LYS A 40 -11.92 -9.74 20.11
C LYS A 40 -10.49 -10.03 19.69
N TRP A 41 -9.91 -11.10 20.18
CA TRP A 41 -8.56 -11.51 19.80
C TRP A 41 -8.49 -11.93 18.34
N GLN A 42 -9.42 -12.75 17.88
CA GLN A 42 -9.50 -13.16 16.45
C GLN A 42 -9.68 -11.95 15.52
N ARG A 43 -10.58 -11.03 15.84
CA ARG A 43 -10.78 -9.80 15.06
C ARG A 43 -9.49 -8.97 14.96
N ARG A 44 -8.78 -8.78 16.06
CA ARG A 44 -7.49 -8.06 16.07
C ARG A 44 -6.44 -8.75 15.20
N THR A 45 -6.32 -10.06 15.32
CA THR A 45 -5.36 -10.85 14.54
C THR A 45 -5.69 -10.78 13.04
N THR A 46 -6.97 -10.90 12.68
CA THR A 46 -7.40 -10.79 11.27
C THR A 46 -7.11 -9.39 10.71
N VAL A 47 -7.39 -8.34 11.45
CA VAL A 47 -7.08 -6.96 11.03
C VAL A 47 -5.58 -6.77 10.86
N GLN A 48 -4.77 -7.23 11.81
CA GLN A 48 -3.30 -7.14 11.71
C GLN A 48 -2.75 -7.90 10.50
N LEU A 49 -3.24 -9.11 10.24
CA LEU A 49 -2.86 -9.89 9.06
C LEU A 49 -3.24 -9.17 7.76
N ASN A 50 -4.46 -8.64 7.67
CA ASN A 50 -4.90 -7.91 6.49
C ASN A 50 -4.05 -6.66 6.25
N VAL A 51 -3.78 -5.86 7.28
CA VAL A 51 -2.90 -4.67 7.17
C VAL A 51 -1.51 -5.07 6.71
N SER A 52 -0.93 -6.15 7.26
CA SER A 52 0.38 -6.65 6.84
C SER A 52 0.38 -7.10 5.38
N ILE A 53 -0.63 -7.85 4.94
CA ILE A 53 -0.76 -8.33 3.55
C ILE A 53 -0.88 -7.14 2.58
N TYR A 54 -1.73 -6.15 2.90
CA TYR A 54 -1.85 -4.95 2.06
C TYR A 54 -0.58 -4.12 2.04
N GLY A 55 0.10 -3.99 3.18
CA GLY A 55 1.39 -3.29 3.26
C GLY A 55 2.47 -3.94 2.41
N GLU A 56 2.60 -5.27 2.48
CA GLU A 56 3.56 -6.01 1.62
C GLU A 56 3.16 -5.93 0.14
N ARG A 57 1.88 -5.96 -0.19
CA ARG A 57 1.43 -5.79 -1.58
C ARG A 57 1.83 -4.42 -2.13
N ILE A 58 1.53 -3.34 -1.42
CA ILE A 58 1.93 -1.98 -1.83
C ILE A 58 3.44 -1.88 -2.00
N LYS A 59 4.21 -2.39 -1.04
CA LYS A 59 5.67 -2.42 -1.12
C LYS A 59 6.18 -3.16 -2.37
N ASN A 60 5.59 -4.30 -2.68
CA ASN A 60 5.97 -5.09 -3.85
C ASN A 60 5.64 -4.34 -5.15
N GLU A 61 4.49 -3.66 -5.25
CA GLU A 61 4.13 -2.87 -6.42
C GLU A 61 5.08 -1.67 -6.61
N ILE A 62 5.47 -0.98 -5.53
CA ILE A 62 6.47 0.08 -5.59
C ILE A 62 7.83 -0.48 -6.05
N THR A 63 8.25 -1.63 -5.52
CA THR A 63 9.49 -2.29 -5.92
C THR A 63 9.47 -2.71 -7.39
N ASN A 64 8.33 -3.19 -7.87
CA ASN A 64 8.11 -3.49 -9.28
C ASN A 64 8.24 -2.23 -10.16
N GLY A 65 7.65 -1.10 -9.70
CA GLY A 65 7.83 0.20 -10.35
C GLY A 65 9.31 0.59 -10.49
N PHE A 66 10.13 0.39 -9.45
CA PHE A 66 11.57 0.63 -9.52
C PHE A 66 12.27 -0.27 -10.55
N ALA A 67 11.91 -1.55 -10.61
CA ALA A 67 12.50 -2.48 -11.58
C ALA A 67 12.12 -2.10 -13.02
N ILE A 68 10.90 -1.64 -13.25
CA ILE A 68 10.43 -1.16 -14.55
C ILE A 68 11.21 0.09 -14.98
N THR A 69 11.34 1.09 -14.11
CA THR A 69 12.07 2.31 -14.45
C THR A 69 13.55 2.02 -14.71
N ASP A 70 14.18 1.13 -13.95
CA ASP A 70 15.57 0.74 -14.19
C ASP A 70 15.73 0.00 -15.52
N ALA A 71 14.81 -0.90 -15.88
CA ALA A 71 14.83 -1.58 -17.18
C ALA A 71 14.69 -0.59 -18.34
N LEU A 72 13.76 0.35 -18.26
CA LEU A 72 13.57 1.39 -19.27
C LEU A 72 14.80 2.30 -19.39
N LYS A 73 15.42 2.66 -18.27
CA LYS A 73 16.67 3.41 -18.21
C LYS A 73 17.80 2.70 -18.94
N GLN A 74 17.97 1.38 -18.72
CA GLN A 74 19.00 0.61 -19.43
C GLN A 74 18.78 0.60 -20.94
N ILE A 75 17.53 0.44 -21.39
CA ILE A 75 17.19 0.50 -22.83
C ILE A 75 17.51 1.90 -23.37
N LEU A 76 17.08 2.94 -22.68
CA LEU A 76 17.27 4.33 -23.09
C LEU A 76 18.75 4.70 -23.21
N ILE A 77 19.58 4.28 -22.25
CA ILE A 77 21.04 4.46 -22.29
C ILE A 77 21.62 3.71 -23.47
N SER A 78 21.19 2.46 -23.72
CA SER A 78 21.71 1.63 -24.82
C SER A 78 21.35 2.18 -26.21
N GLU A 79 20.23 2.90 -26.32
CA GLU A 79 19.74 3.53 -27.55
C GLU A 79 20.03 5.05 -27.62
N ASN A 80 20.98 5.55 -26.79
CA ASN A 80 21.43 6.94 -26.80
C ASN A 80 20.28 7.96 -26.60
N GLY A 81 19.47 7.76 -25.59
CA GLY A 81 18.41 8.70 -25.17
C GLY A 81 17.09 8.54 -25.94
N LYS A 82 16.88 7.40 -26.58
CA LYS A 82 15.61 7.06 -27.25
C LYS A 82 15.22 5.63 -26.94
N ILE A 83 13.93 5.35 -26.98
CA ILE A 83 13.40 4.00 -26.98
C ILE A 83 12.62 3.80 -28.28
N SER A 84 13.24 3.13 -29.23
CA SER A 84 12.73 3.02 -30.63
C SER A 84 11.36 2.31 -30.70
N GLN A 85 11.03 1.46 -29.74
CA GLN A 85 9.79 0.70 -29.68
C GLN A 85 9.02 0.98 -28.36
N PHE A 86 9.00 2.24 -27.94
CA PHE A 86 8.44 2.63 -26.66
C PHE A 86 7.02 2.12 -26.45
N ASP A 87 6.10 2.36 -27.38
CA ASP A 87 4.70 1.96 -27.24
C ASP A 87 4.54 0.45 -27.05
N MET A 88 5.28 -0.36 -27.82
CA MET A 88 5.23 -1.81 -27.73
C MET A 88 5.79 -2.31 -26.39
N ILE A 89 6.86 -1.70 -25.90
CA ILE A 89 7.46 -2.05 -24.61
C ILE A 89 6.52 -1.62 -23.49
N ALA A 90 6.02 -0.40 -23.52
CA ALA A 90 5.13 0.16 -22.53
C ALA A 90 3.80 -0.60 -22.43
N GLU A 91 3.23 -1.03 -23.57
CA GLU A 91 2.02 -1.87 -23.59
C GLU A 91 2.19 -3.16 -22.78
N ASN A 92 3.36 -3.80 -22.86
CA ASN A 92 3.66 -5.01 -22.12
C ASN A 92 3.95 -4.77 -20.61
N LEU A 93 4.19 -3.53 -20.22
CA LEU A 93 4.44 -3.14 -18.82
C LEU A 93 3.17 -2.71 -18.09
N ILE A 94 2.12 -2.32 -18.82
CA ILE A 94 0.82 -1.97 -18.21
C ILE A 94 0.20 -3.19 -17.55
N SER A 95 -0.36 -2.99 -16.39
CA SER A 95 -1.03 -4.03 -15.59
C SER A 95 -2.09 -3.40 -14.68
N ASP A 96 -2.77 -4.20 -13.89
CA ASP A 96 -3.74 -3.70 -12.89
C ASP A 96 -3.12 -2.72 -11.88
N SER A 97 -1.79 -2.72 -11.72
CA SER A 97 -1.05 -1.85 -10.79
C SER A 97 -0.17 -0.81 -11.47
N ILE A 98 0.10 -0.94 -12.77
CA ILE A 98 0.87 0.02 -13.57
C ILE A 98 -0.05 0.70 -14.56
N GLU A 99 -0.45 1.90 -14.24
CA GLU A 99 -1.45 2.67 -15.00
C GLU A 99 -0.87 3.35 -16.24
N SER A 100 0.37 3.84 -16.14
CA SER A 100 1.06 4.50 -17.27
C SER A 100 2.58 4.43 -17.15
N VAL A 101 3.23 4.48 -18.29
CA VAL A 101 4.69 4.61 -18.44
C VAL A 101 4.98 5.88 -19.23
N GLN A 102 5.98 6.65 -18.79
CA GLN A 102 6.27 7.97 -19.36
C GLN A 102 7.78 8.16 -19.53
N LEU A 103 8.18 8.85 -20.60
CA LEU A 103 9.52 9.38 -20.81
C LEU A 103 9.46 10.90 -20.77
N ALA A 104 10.40 11.53 -20.07
CA ALA A 104 10.39 12.96 -19.83
C ALA A 104 11.79 13.57 -19.98
N PRO A 105 12.34 13.66 -21.22
CA PRO A 105 13.60 14.34 -21.45
C PRO A 105 13.52 15.78 -20.97
N ASP A 106 14.56 16.25 -20.29
CA ASP A 106 14.63 17.57 -19.66
C ASP A 106 13.43 17.87 -18.72
N GLY A 107 12.79 16.80 -18.22
CA GLY A 107 11.63 16.89 -17.33
C GLY A 107 10.29 17.12 -18.03
N VAL A 108 10.25 17.24 -19.35
CA VAL A 108 9.02 17.40 -20.15
C VAL A 108 8.58 16.05 -20.70
N VAL A 109 7.38 15.60 -20.37
CA VAL A 109 6.84 14.31 -20.84
C VAL A 109 6.62 14.38 -22.35
N THR A 110 7.42 13.63 -23.11
CA THR A 110 7.33 13.52 -24.58
C THR A 110 6.61 12.26 -25.02
N ASP A 111 6.82 11.16 -24.33
CA ASP A 111 6.25 9.87 -24.64
C ASP A 111 5.48 9.35 -23.43
N ILE A 112 4.28 8.84 -23.66
CA ILE A 112 3.39 8.34 -22.62
C ILE A 112 2.50 7.22 -23.16
N TYR A 113 2.42 6.13 -22.41
CA TYR A 113 1.52 5.03 -22.71
C TYR A 113 0.66 4.68 -21.47
N PRO A 114 -0.65 4.46 -21.63
CA PRO A 114 -1.45 4.72 -22.81
C PRO A 114 -1.56 6.22 -23.11
N ALA A 115 -1.62 6.56 -24.39
CA ALA A 115 -1.75 7.96 -24.84
C ALA A 115 -3.15 8.54 -24.55
N GLU A 116 -4.19 7.70 -24.51
CA GLU A 116 -5.56 8.11 -24.26
C GLU A 116 -5.73 8.67 -22.85
N GLY A 117 -6.28 9.88 -22.74
CA GLY A 117 -6.45 10.58 -21.46
C GLY A 117 -5.17 11.24 -20.92
N ASN A 118 -4.05 11.09 -21.61
CA ASN A 118 -2.76 11.67 -21.27
C ASN A 118 -2.30 12.67 -22.34
N GLU A 119 -1.61 13.71 -21.89
CA GLU A 119 -1.21 14.80 -22.80
C GLU A 119 0.32 14.93 -22.86
N ALA A 120 0.95 14.20 -23.78
CA ALA A 120 2.38 14.37 -24.07
C ALA A 120 2.69 15.82 -24.50
N GLY A 121 3.85 16.34 -24.10
CA GLY A 121 4.29 17.70 -24.40
C GLY A 121 3.70 18.81 -23.54
N LYS A 122 2.73 18.50 -22.67
CA LYS A 122 2.08 19.50 -21.78
C LYS A 122 2.43 19.33 -20.29
N ILE A 123 3.07 18.24 -19.93
CA ILE A 123 3.42 17.94 -18.53
C ILE A 123 4.91 18.25 -18.37
N ASP A 124 5.20 19.34 -17.67
CA ASP A 124 6.56 19.70 -17.24
C ASP A 124 6.71 19.28 -15.77
N LEU A 125 7.47 18.22 -15.57
CA LEU A 125 7.63 17.62 -14.24
C LEU A 125 8.53 18.45 -13.32
N LEU A 126 9.40 19.32 -13.84
CA LEU A 126 10.32 20.14 -13.06
C LEU A 126 9.68 21.44 -12.61
N HIS A 127 8.79 22.03 -13.41
CA HIS A 127 8.15 23.32 -13.14
C HIS A 127 6.68 23.18 -12.68
N ASP A 128 6.18 21.96 -12.56
CA ASP A 128 4.85 21.70 -12.01
C ASP A 128 4.77 22.10 -10.53
N LYS A 129 3.64 22.73 -10.12
CA LYS A 129 3.45 23.27 -8.77
C LYS A 129 3.48 22.18 -7.68
N ASP A 130 2.93 21.02 -8.00
CA ASP A 130 2.74 19.94 -7.04
C ASP A 130 3.85 18.88 -7.13
N ARG A 131 4.38 18.67 -8.34
CA ARG A 131 5.35 17.61 -8.66
C ARG A 131 6.79 18.11 -8.76
N GLY A 132 7.00 19.43 -9.05
CA GLY A 132 8.30 20.00 -9.37
C GLY A 132 9.31 19.82 -8.25
N ARG A 133 8.90 20.06 -7.00
CA ARG A 133 9.81 19.93 -5.84
C ARG A 133 10.41 18.52 -5.73
N ILE A 134 9.61 17.49 -5.87
CA ILE A 134 10.07 16.11 -5.74
C ILE A 134 10.87 15.65 -6.98
N SER A 135 10.47 16.13 -8.17
CA SER A 135 11.20 15.86 -9.42
C SER A 135 12.58 16.52 -9.43
N CYS A 136 12.67 17.78 -9.01
CA CYS A 136 13.97 18.47 -8.83
C CYS A 136 14.84 17.77 -7.80
N TYR A 137 14.26 17.34 -6.66
CA TYR A 137 15.01 16.60 -5.65
C TYR A 137 15.60 15.30 -6.22
N ALA A 138 14.81 14.53 -6.97
CA ALA A 138 15.28 13.30 -7.63
C ALA A 138 16.46 13.60 -8.56
N ARG A 139 16.29 14.58 -9.45
CA ARG A 139 17.34 15.05 -10.37
C ARG A 139 18.60 15.48 -9.62
N ASP A 140 18.49 16.42 -8.70
CA ASP A 140 19.65 17.04 -8.05
C ASP A 140 20.43 16.08 -7.15
N ASN A 141 19.80 14.99 -6.69
CA ASN A 141 20.42 13.97 -5.84
C ASN A 141 20.70 12.64 -6.58
N HIS A 142 20.47 12.55 -7.89
CA HIS A 142 20.69 11.34 -8.69
C HIS A 142 20.01 10.10 -8.07
N THR A 143 18.80 10.27 -7.56
CA THR A 143 18.12 9.21 -6.81
C THR A 143 16.72 8.93 -7.32
N ILE A 144 16.40 7.64 -7.42
CA ILE A 144 15.04 7.21 -7.71
C ILE A 144 14.15 7.52 -6.50
N ILE A 145 12.95 8.00 -6.75
CA ILE A 145 12.00 8.37 -5.72
C ILE A 145 10.59 7.87 -6.02
N THR A 146 9.78 7.79 -4.99
CA THR A 146 8.33 7.71 -5.10
C THR A 146 7.70 9.04 -4.72
N GLN A 147 6.80 9.53 -5.56
CA GLN A 147 5.93 10.65 -5.21
C GLN A 147 4.78 10.14 -4.34
N GLU A 148 4.42 10.89 -3.30
CA GLU A 148 3.21 10.60 -2.50
C GLU A 148 1.95 10.46 -3.39
N PRO A 149 0.93 9.73 -2.91
CA PRO A 149 -0.29 9.51 -3.67
C PRO A 149 -0.94 10.82 -4.12
N PHE A 150 -1.28 10.91 -5.39
CA PHE A 150 -1.96 12.04 -6.00
C PHE A 150 -3.17 11.58 -6.81
N GLU A 151 -4.11 12.49 -7.01
CA GLU A 151 -5.31 12.21 -7.78
C GLU A 151 -4.98 12.05 -9.27
N LEU A 152 -5.43 10.95 -9.85
CA LEU A 152 -5.26 10.64 -11.27
C LEU A 152 -6.36 11.31 -12.08
N LYS A 153 -6.05 11.73 -13.31
CA LYS A 153 -7.07 12.32 -14.23
C LYS A 153 -8.16 11.32 -14.60
N GLN A 154 -7.87 10.02 -14.56
CA GLN A 154 -8.81 8.94 -14.86
C GLN A 154 -9.65 8.50 -13.65
N ASN A 155 -9.64 9.26 -12.56
CA ASN A 155 -10.17 8.96 -11.23
C ASN A 155 -9.30 7.99 -10.43
N GLY A 156 -9.34 8.13 -9.10
CA GLY A 156 -8.56 7.34 -8.16
C GLY A 156 -7.25 8.02 -7.76
N TYR A 157 -6.42 7.27 -7.03
CA TYR A 157 -5.14 7.76 -6.53
C TYR A 157 -4.02 6.86 -7.04
N GLY A 158 -2.93 7.47 -7.50
CA GLY A 158 -1.74 6.78 -7.96
C GLY A 158 -0.48 7.25 -7.23
N ILE A 159 0.55 6.44 -7.30
CA ILE A 159 1.92 6.75 -6.85
C ILE A 159 2.79 6.80 -8.11
N ALA A 160 3.59 7.86 -8.29
CA ALA A 160 4.56 7.89 -9.36
C ALA A 160 5.94 7.48 -8.84
N VAL A 161 6.59 6.56 -9.56
CA VAL A 161 8.02 6.27 -9.43
C VAL A 161 8.76 7.11 -10.47
N ARG A 162 9.80 7.83 -10.03
CA ARG A 162 10.62 8.69 -10.89
C ARG A 162 12.08 8.30 -10.77
N ASP A 163 12.69 7.99 -11.88
CA ASP A 163 14.11 7.70 -11.99
C ASP A 163 14.77 8.77 -12.88
N PRO A 164 15.60 9.67 -12.32
CA PRO A 164 16.33 10.64 -13.11
C PRO A 164 17.42 9.94 -13.92
N ILE A 165 17.47 10.24 -15.21
CA ILE A 165 18.40 9.61 -16.15
C ILE A 165 19.46 10.60 -16.55
N TYR A 166 20.70 10.13 -16.60
CA TYR A 166 21.86 10.90 -17.04
C TYR A 166 22.53 10.19 -18.19
N LEU A 167 22.87 10.94 -19.21
CA LEU A 167 23.59 10.48 -20.38
C LEU A 167 24.90 11.27 -20.52
N ASN A 168 25.82 10.76 -21.32
CA ASN A 168 27.02 11.46 -21.69
C ASN A 168 26.87 12.09 -23.09
N ASP A 169 27.30 13.32 -23.23
CA ASP A 169 27.40 13.98 -24.53
C ASP A 169 28.58 13.44 -25.34
N GLU A 170 28.77 13.97 -26.56
CA GLU A 170 29.87 13.59 -27.44
C GLU A 170 31.29 13.85 -26.88
N ASN A 171 31.38 14.73 -25.86
CA ASN A 171 32.62 15.05 -25.16
C ASN A 171 32.80 14.19 -23.90
N GLY A 172 31.87 13.31 -23.57
CA GLY A 172 31.86 12.49 -22.37
C GLY A 172 31.39 13.27 -21.11
N GLN A 173 30.78 14.44 -21.26
CA GLN A 173 30.21 15.19 -20.15
C GLN A 173 28.81 14.68 -19.85
N GLU A 174 28.59 14.36 -18.57
CA GLU A 174 27.28 13.92 -18.10
C GLU A 174 26.28 15.08 -18.11
N TYR A 175 25.06 14.79 -18.57
CA TYR A 175 23.93 15.72 -18.52
C TYR A 175 22.66 15.00 -18.11
N PHE A 176 21.74 15.73 -17.50
CA PHE A 176 20.39 15.23 -17.21
C PHE A 176 19.60 15.13 -18.52
N TRP A 177 19.05 13.93 -18.73
CA TRP A 177 18.24 13.63 -19.91
C TRP A 177 16.78 13.92 -19.70
#